data_8841d6fa9e68a3806c6ad0bcd03c500c
#
_entry.id   8841d6fa9e68a3806c6ad0bcd03c500c
#
_cell.length_a   1.000
_cell.length_b   1.000
_cell.length_c   1.000
_cell.angle_alpha   90.00
_cell.angle_beta   90.00
_cell.angle_gamma   90.00
#
_symmetry.space_group_name_H-M   'P 1'
#
loop_
_entity.id
_entity.type
_entity.pdbx_description
1 polymer ?
#
loop_
_entity_poly.entity_id
_entity_poly.type
_entity_poly.pdbx_seq_one_letter_code
_entity_poly.pdbx_strand_id
1 'polypeptide(L)'
;LKRPMNRLRAMLEGWFDMSSQNTKAIALQDVSELLSRIPSEDTNTCLKIGSALKNEFGDRGFDLFLQFCSKADNFEANWVKATWRSVKAHRASIGLIYHLAQDSSCFPPESKVRVVKAPPISNVLDLDDARRIRFAQQLWMACKTDDQVVAEHPYAMAKEIAWAAGAGRGLASGSRIGQQEDCLVVPIRNIKTNRVQSVEVINAKGIKQTFGCKSGGALILGNTMLKHEVWAVTEGWASAVACIAWHGFQVAVCSFGKHSMESVANQVADVYRPLEIRLALENDK
;
A
#
# COMPACT_ATOMS: atom_id res chain seq x y z
N LEU A 1 43.28 -13.22 14.31
CA LEU A 1 42.28 -13.32 13.26
C LEU A 1 41.07 -12.44 13.61
N LYS A 2 41.18 -11.14 13.35
CA LYS A 2 40.12 -10.16 13.43
C LYS A 2 40.02 -9.44 12.09
N ARG A 3 38.86 -9.47 11.47
CA ARG A 3 38.21 -8.67 10.40
C ARG A 3 37.53 -9.58 9.37
N PRO A 4 36.24 -9.38 9.11
CA PRO A 4 35.75 -8.22 8.33
C PRO A 4 34.35 -7.72 8.78
N MET A 5 34.24 -6.87 9.77
CA MET A 5 32.94 -6.23 10.10
C MET A 5 32.83 -4.75 9.68
N ASN A 6 33.91 -4.14 9.18
CA ASN A 6 33.91 -2.71 8.86
C ASN A 6 33.45 -2.38 7.43
N ARG A 7 33.31 -3.34 6.52
CA ARG A 7 32.83 -3.07 5.14
C ARG A 7 31.32 -2.96 5.02
N LEU A 8 30.58 -3.68 5.86
CA LEU A 8 29.10 -3.61 5.86
C LEU A 8 28.59 -2.32 6.52
N ARG A 9 29.30 -1.81 7.52
CA ARG A 9 28.93 -0.56 8.20
C ARG A 9 29.13 0.67 7.31
N ALA A 10 30.19 0.71 6.50
CA ALA A 10 30.44 1.79 5.54
C ALA A 10 29.46 1.79 4.36
N MET A 11 28.90 0.64 3.99
CA MET A 11 27.84 0.56 2.96
C MET A 11 26.48 1.02 3.48
N LEU A 12 26.20 0.87 4.76
CA LEU A 12 24.92 1.30 5.38
C LEU A 12 24.90 2.80 5.69
N GLU A 13 26.04 3.41 6.00
CA GLU A 13 26.14 4.85 6.27
C GLU A 13 26.01 5.69 4.97
N GLY A 14 26.35 5.15 3.81
CA GLY A 14 26.15 5.81 2.49
C GLY A 14 24.71 5.81 1.98
N TRP A 15 23.79 5.04 2.58
CA TRP A 15 22.40 4.96 2.17
C TRP A 15 21.47 5.92 2.91
N PHE A 16 21.91 6.44 4.06
CA PHE A 16 21.10 7.39 4.85
C PHE A 16 21.21 8.85 4.37
N ASP A 17 22.18 9.17 3.52
CA ASP A 17 22.40 10.56 3.04
C ASP A 17 21.78 10.85 1.67
N MET A 18 21.16 9.87 1.00
CA MET A 18 20.49 10.06 -0.30
C MET A 18 18.98 10.29 -0.24
N SER A 19 18.35 10.28 0.93
CA SER A 19 16.91 10.51 1.07
C SER A 19 16.54 11.98 1.32
N SER A 20 17.52 12.90 1.38
CA SER A 20 17.30 14.31 1.73
C SER A 20 17.49 15.31 0.59
N GLN A 21 17.74 14.87 -0.64
CA GLN A 21 17.91 15.81 -1.76
C GLN A 21 17.20 15.29 -3.01
N ASN A 22 15.93 15.55 -3.13
CA ASN A 22 15.21 15.92 -4.36
C ASN A 22 13.69 16.02 -4.19
N THR A 23 13.17 16.65 -3.16
CA THR A 23 11.86 17.27 -3.24
C THR A 23 12.08 18.63 -3.91
N LYS A 24 12.07 18.63 -5.25
CA LYS A 24 11.93 19.86 -6.01
C LYS A 24 10.64 20.51 -5.52
N ALA A 25 10.75 21.63 -4.81
CA ALA A 25 9.59 22.40 -4.35
C ALA A 25 8.73 22.68 -5.59
N ILE A 26 7.52 22.12 -5.62
CA ILE A 26 6.58 22.28 -6.72
C ILE A 26 6.24 23.78 -6.77
N ALA A 27 6.56 24.44 -7.89
CA ALA A 27 6.29 25.85 -8.03
C ALA A 27 4.77 26.08 -8.19
N LEU A 28 4.24 27.10 -7.54
CA LEU A 28 2.82 27.49 -7.66
C LEU A 28 2.39 27.69 -9.12
N GLN A 29 3.31 28.14 -9.99
CA GLN A 29 3.07 28.32 -11.41
C GLN A 29 2.82 27.02 -12.17
N ASP A 30 3.58 25.95 -11.85
CA ASP A 30 3.39 24.62 -12.47
C ASP A 30 2.01 24.04 -12.15
N VAL A 31 1.55 24.25 -10.91
CA VAL A 31 0.23 23.81 -10.47
C VAL A 31 -0.90 24.62 -11.12
N SER A 32 -0.72 25.92 -11.33
CA SER A 32 -1.69 26.77 -12.03
C SER A 32 -1.94 26.28 -13.47
N GLU A 33 -0.89 25.88 -14.17
CA GLU A 33 -1.01 25.32 -15.53
C GLU A 33 -1.78 23.98 -15.52
N LEU A 34 -1.50 23.09 -14.57
CA LEU A 34 -2.24 21.84 -14.43
C LEU A 34 -3.72 22.08 -14.11
N LEU A 35 -4.02 22.99 -13.20
CA LEU A 35 -5.39 23.36 -12.86
C LEU A 35 -6.14 23.97 -14.04
N SER A 36 -5.44 24.59 -15.00
CA SER A 36 -6.08 25.14 -16.21
C SER A 36 -6.75 24.06 -17.06
N ARG A 37 -6.26 22.83 -17.00
CA ARG A 37 -6.70 21.69 -17.81
C ARG A 37 -7.85 20.90 -17.16
N ILE A 38 -8.17 21.14 -15.88
CA ILE A 38 -9.18 20.40 -15.13
C ILE A 38 -10.51 21.17 -15.17
N PRO A 39 -11.65 20.50 -15.48
CA PRO A 39 -12.98 21.10 -15.37
C PRO A 39 -13.32 21.47 -13.93
N SER A 40 -13.97 22.63 -13.71
CA SER A 40 -14.27 23.14 -12.37
C SER A 40 -15.76 23.06 -11.99
N GLU A 41 -16.60 22.40 -12.80
CA GLU A 41 -18.05 22.35 -12.63
C GLU A 41 -18.51 21.37 -11.54
N ASP A 42 -17.68 20.36 -11.23
CA ASP A 42 -18.03 19.33 -10.23
C ASP A 42 -17.57 19.73 -8.83
N THR A 43 -18.52 19.89 -7.91
CA THR A 43 -18.28 20.23 -6.50
C THR A 43 -17.34 19.26 -5.80
N ASN A 44 -17.40 17.96 -6.12
CA ASN A 44 -16.55 16.96 -5.50
C ASN A 44 -15.09 17.10 -5.96
N THR A 45 -14.88 17.44 -7.23
CA THR A 45 -13.57 17.77 -7.79
C THR A 45 -13.01 19.03 -7.13
N CYS A 46 -13.83 20.08 -6.94
CA CYS A 46 -13.43 21.28 -6.21
C CYS A 46 -12.97 20.97 -4.78
N LEU A 47 -13.70 20.15 -4.04
CA LEU A 47 -13.32 19.75 -2.67
C LEU A 47 -11.98 18.98 -2.64
N LYS A 48 -11.76 18.08 -3.58
CA LYS A 48 -10.52 17.31 -3.69
C LYS A 48 -9.33 18.21 -4.04
N ILE A 49 -9.49 19.12 -5.00
CA ILE A 49 -8.46 20.08 -5.38
C ILE A 49 -8.15 21.04 -4.23
N GLY A 50 -9.16 21.56 -3.55
CA GLY A 50 -8.98 22.40 -2.36
C GLY A 50 -8.19 21.68 -1.26
N SER A 51 -8.48 20.39 -1.02
CA SER A 51 -7.73 19.56 -0.07
C SER A 51 -6.28 19.36 -0.48
N ALA A 52 -6.01 19.09 -1.77
CA ALA A 52 -4.67 18.89 -2.28
C ALA A 52 -3.82 20.19 -2.20
N LEU A 53 -4.40 21.31 -2.60
CA LEU A 53 -3.73 22.62 -2.52
C LEU A 53 -3.44 23.05 -1.08
N LYS A 54 -4.41 22.83 -0.17
CA LYS A 54 -4.24 23.16 1.24
C LYS A 54 -3.21 22.26 1.93
N ASN A 55 -3.12 20.98 1.53
CA ASN A 55 -2.12 20.06 2.04
C ASN A 55 -0.70 20.44 1.62
N GLU A 56 -0.50 20.87 0.38
CA GLU A 56 0.82 21.20 -0.16
C GLU A 56 1.29 22.61 0.19
N PHE A 57 0.39 23.60 0.08
CA PHE A 57 0.75 25.02 0.15
C PHE A 57 0.17 25.72 1.38
N GLY A 58 -0.63 25.05 2.22
CA GLY A 58 -1.35 25.69 3.31
C GLY A 58 -2.26 26.79 2.80
N ASP A 59 -2.35 27.92 3.52
CA ASP A 59 -3.18 29.06 3.12
C ASP A 59 -2.70 29.80 1.86
N ARG A 60 -1.44 29.61 1.47
CA ARG A 60 -0.88 30.15 0.21
C ARG A 60 -1.52 29.51 -1.05
N GLY A 61 -2.15 28.35 -0.91
CA GLY A 61 -2.89 27.67 -1.99
C GLY A 61 -4.28 28.26 -2.26
N PHE A 62 -4.77 29.21 -1.44
CA PHE A 62 -6.12 29.78 -1.59
C PHE A 62 -6.32 30.51 -2.90
N ASP A 63 -5.35 31.29 -3.36
CA ASP A 63 -5.45 32.05 -4.59
C ASP A 63 -5.57 31.11 -5.82
N LEU A 64 -4.82 30.00 -5.83
CA LEU A 64 -4.95 28.98 -6.86
C LEU A 64 -6.32 28.30 -6.83
N PHE A 65 -6.84 28.02 -5.63
CA PHE A 65 -8.16 27.45 -5.47
C PHE A 65 -9.26 28.38 -5.94
N LEU A 66 -9.17 29.68 -5.60
CA LEU A 66 -10.08 30.72 -6.07
C LEU A 66 -10.07 30.82 -7.60
N GLN A 67 -8.87 30.89 -8.19
CA GLN A 67 -8.69 30.92 -9.65
C GLN A 67 -9.25 29.67 -10.33
N PHE A 68 -9.07 28.50 -9.75
CA PHE A 68 -9.64 27.26 -10.27
C PHE A 68 -11.16 27.29 -10.27
N CYS A 69 -11.79 27.64 -9.13
CA CYS A 69 -13.25 27.68 -9.00
C CYS A 69 -13.89 28.79 -9.85
N SER A 70 -13.17 29.89 -10.13
CA SER A 70 -13.70 31.00 -10.91
C SER A 70 -13.98 30.69 -12.38
N LYS A 71 -13.57 29.51 -12.87
CA LYS A 71 -13.86 29.03 -14.23
C LYS A 71 -15.24 28.45 -14.36
N ALA A 72 -15.89 28.07 -13.25
CA ALA A 72 -17.23 27.45 -13.29
C ALA A 72 -18.30 28.52 -13.53
N ASP A 73 -19.29 28.21 -14.36
CA ASP A 73 -20.42 29.12 -14.67
C ASP A 73 -21.25 29.49 -13.42
N ASN A 74 -21.26 28.62 -12.42
CA ASN A 74 -21.96 28.81 -11.14
C ASN A 74 -21.04 29.31 -10.01
N PHE A 75 -19.99 30.09 -10.34
CA PHE A 75 -19.03 30.61 -9.38
C PHE A 75 -19.66 31.53 -8.33
N GLU A 76 -19.47 31.20 -7.04
CA GLU A 76 -19.84 32.00 -5.89
C GLU A 76 -18.64 32.20 -4.95
N ALA A 77 -18.12 33.43 -4.84
CA ALA A 77 -16.94 33.74 -4.04
C ALA A 77 -17.13 33.41 -2.54
N ASN A 78 -18.35 33.55 -1.99
CA ASN A 78 -18.65 33.23 -0.60
C ASN A 78 -18.63 31.71 -0.36
N TRP A 79 -19.13 30.92 -1.32
CA TRP A 79 -19.06 29.48 -1.28
C TRP A 79 -17.60 28.99 -1.32
N VAL A 80 -16.75 29.56 -2.19
CA VAL A 80 -15.35 29.20 -2.30
C VAL A 80 -14.60 29.49 -0.99
N LYS A 81 -14.83 30.64 -0.35
CA LYS A 81 -14.24 30.98 0.97
C LYS A 81 -14.71 30.03 2.08
N ALA A 82 -16.00 29.69 2.11
CA ALA A 82 -16.55 28.78 3.09
C ALA A 82 -15.99 27.36 2.90
N THR A 83 -15.91 26.90 1.64
CA THR A 83 -15.35 25.63 1.25
C THR A 83 -13.88 25.53 1.64
N TRP A 84 -13.07 26.54 1.35
CA TRP A 84 -11.65 26.57 1.74
C TRP A 84 -11.47 26.42 3.26
N ARG A 85 -12.31 27.07 4.07
CA ARG A 85 -12.25 26.97 5.53
C ARG A 85 -12.61 25.56 6.01
N SER A 86 -13.57 24.90 5.38
CA SER A 86 -14.06 23.57 5.77
C SER A 86 -13.18 22.41 5.29
N VAL A 87 -12.43 22.60 4.21
CA VAL A 87 -11.58 21.57 3.61
C VAL A 87 -10.41 21.21 4.53
N LYS A 88 -10.22 19.91 4.76
CA LYS A 88 -9.11 19.36 5.58
C LYS A 88 -7.92 18.99 4.71
N ALA A 89 -6.74 19.49 5.08
CA ALA A 89 -5.48 19.33 4.33
C ALA A 89 -5.05 17.86 4.09
N HIS A 90 -5.52 16.88 4.88
CA HIS A 90 -4.99 15.51 4.82
C HIS A 90 -5.78 14.54 3.92
N ARG A 91 -6.74 15.02 3.14
CA ARG A 91 -7.61 14.16 2.34
C ARG A 91 -7.14 13.91 0.91
N ALA A 92 -6.29 14.76 0.37
CA ALA A 92 -5.74 14.62 -0.97
C ALA A 92 -4.29 15.11 -1.04
N SER A 93 -3.47 14.51 -1.91
CA SER A 93 -2.11 14.95 -2.20
C SER A 93 -2.07 15.70 -3.52
N ILE A 94 -1.00 16.47 -3.75
CA ILE A 94 -0.78 17.20 -5.00
C ILE A 94 -0.75 16.26 -6.22
N GLY A 95 -0.36 15.00 -6.06
CA GLY A 95 -0.40 13.98 -7.10
C GLY A 95 -1.80 13.76 -7.72
N LEU A 96 -2.87 14.06 -6.97
CA LEU A 96 -4.23 14.03 -7.50
C LEU A 96 -4.45 15.07 -8.61
N ILE A 97 -3.88 16.27 -8.47
CA ILE A 97 -3.99 17.35 -9.47
C ILE A 97 -3.30 16.93 -10.77
N TYR A 98 -2.11 16.29 -10.67
CA TYR A 98 -1.42 15.73 -11.84
C TYR A 98 -2.26 14.67 -12.55
N HIS A 99 -2.88 13.77 -11.78
CA HIS A 99 -3.74 12.71 -12.34
C HIS A 99 -4.96 13.29 -13.07
N LEU A 100 -5.67 14.23 -12.43
CA LEU A 100 -6.86 14.86 -13.02
C LEU A 100 -6.51 15.69 -14.29
N ALA A 101 -5.34 16.34 -14.31
CA ALA A 101 -4.90 17.08 -15.48
C ALA A 101 -4.51 16.18 -16.67
N GLN A 102 -4.07 14.95 -16.42
CA GLN A 102 -3.78 13.96 -17.46
C GLN A 102 -5.04 13.35 -18.06
N ASP A 103 -6.04 13.06 -17.23
CA ASP A 103 -7.33 12.50 -17.69
C ASP A 103 -8.11 13.49 -18.56
N SER A 104 -7.93 14.79 -18.37
CA SER A 104 -8.63 15.83 -19.13
C SER A 104 -8.08 16.07 -20.56
N SER A 105 -6.92 15.50 -20.89
CA SER A 105 -6.26 15.72 -22.20
C SER A 105 -6.67 14.70 -23.28
N CYS A 106 -7.58 13.78 -23.02
CA CYS A 106 -7.93 12.63 -23.90
C CYS A 106 -9.36 12.61 -24.44
N PHE A 107 -10.09 13.74 -24.59
CA PHE A 107 -11.39 13.72 -25.27
C PHE A 107 -11.41 14.70 -26.47
N PRO A 108 -11.49 14.16 -27.72
CA PRO A 108 -11.97 14.94 -28.86
C PRO A 108 -13.48 15.18 -28.72
N PRO A 109 -14.00 16.34 -29.17
CA PRO A 109 -15.45 16.61 -29.14
C PRO A 109 -16.18 15.71 -30.13
N GLU A 110 -17.31 15.16 -29.66
CA GLU A 110 -18.31 14.42 -30.40
C GLU A 110 -18.03 12.96 -30.79
N SER A 111 -18.29 12.05 -29.87
CA SER A 111 -18.87 10.76 -30.21
C SER A 111 -19.97 10.40 -29.20
N LYS A 112 -21.14 10.01 -29.73
CA LYS A 112 -22.31 9.58 -28.96
C LYS A 112 -21.93 8.43 -28.02
N VAL A 113 -21.65 8.75 -26.76
CA VAL A 113 -21.29 7.76 -25.75
C VAL A 113 -22.57 6.99 -25.39
N ARG A 114 -22.58 5.71 -25.77
CA ARG A 114 -23.49 4.72 -25.23
C ARG A 114 -23.20 4.62 -23.74
N VAL A 115 -24.12 5.11 -22.91
CA VAL A 115 -24.00 5.01 -21.44
C VAL A 115 -24.06 3.53 -21.08
N VAL A 116 -22.90 2.89 -20.98
CA VAL A 116 -22.75 1.66 -20.24
C VAL A 116 -22.75 2.10 -18.77
N LYS A 117 -23.82 1.81 -18.05
CA LYS A 117 -23.84 1.97 -16.58
C LYS A 117 -22.67 1.17 -16.04
N ALA A 118 -21.59 1.87 -15.65
CA ALA A 118 -20.54 1.26 -14.87
C ALA A 118 -21.21 0.63 -13.63
N PRO A 119 -20.81 -0.59 -13.23
CA PRO A 119 -21.29 -1.15 -11.98
C PRO A 119 -20.97 -0.13 -10.88
N PRO A 120 -21.85 0.04 -9.90
CA PRO A 120 -21.64 1.00 -8.83
C PRO A 120 -20.28 0.70 -8.19
N ILE A 121 -19.35 1.65 -8.30
CA ILE A 121 -18.10 1.61 -7.55
C ILE A 121 -18.51 1.82 -6.09
N SER A 122 -18.79 0.72 -5.39
CA SER A 122 -19.01 0.71 -3.95
C SER A 122 -17.66 0.92 -3.24
N ASN A 123 -17.09 2.10 -3.39
CA ASN A 123 -15.96 2.56 -2.58
C ASN A 123 -16.43 3.20 -1.27
N VAL A 124 -17.60 2.83 -0.79
CA VAL A 124 -17.89 2.91 0.61
C VAL A 124 -17.20 1.70 1.21
N LEU A 125 -15.98 1.86 1.72
CA LEU A 125 -15.44 0.95 2.72
C LEU A 125 -16.57 0.85 3.76
N ASP A 126 -17.20 -0.33 3.84
CA ASP A 126 -18.15 -0.62 4.88
C ASP A 126 -17.48 -0.21 6.19
N LEU A 127 -18.20 0.49 7.06
CA LEU A 127 -17.66 0.94 8.35
C LEU A 127 -17.08 -0.24 9.13
N ASP A 128 -17.61 -1.45 8.90
CA ASP A 128 -17.09 -2.68 9.45
C ASP A 128 -15.75 -3.09 8.83
N ASP A 129 -15.54 -2.92 7.55
CA ASP A 129 -14.25 -3.17 6.91
C ASP A 129 -13.19 -2.17 7.38
N ALA A 130 -13.55 -0.91 7.54
CA ALA A 130 -12.65 0.10 8.09
C ALA A 130 -12.22 -0.23 9.54
N ARG A 131 -13.15 -0.76 10.38
CA ARG A 131 -12.86 -1.24 11.73
C ARG A 131 -11.92 -2.44 11.71
N ARG A 132 -12.20 -3.43 10.85
CA ARG A 132 -11.38 -4.65 10.70
C ARG A 132 -9.96 -4.30 10.25
N ILE A 133 -9.81 -3.41 9.29
CA ILE A 133 -8.50 -2.94 8.82
C ILE A 133 -7.75 -2.22 9.94
N ARG A 134 -8.41 -1.32 10.67
CA ARG A 134 -7.81 -0.60 11.79
C ARG A 134 -7.33 -1.54 12.89
N PHE A 135 -8.13 -2.54 13.23
CA PHE A 135 -7.75 -3.57 14.20
C PHE A 135 -6.52 -4.35 13.75
N ALA A 136 -6.47 -4.78 12.48
CA ALA A 136 -5.30 -5.46 11.90
C ALA A 136 -4.03 -4.57 11.95
N GLN A 137 -4.17 -3.29 11.66
CA GLN A 137 -3.08 -2.33 11.77
C GLN A 137 -2.58 -2.17 13.21
N GLN A 138 -3.47 -2.12 14.20
CA GLN A 138 -3.11 -2.07 15.62
C GLN A 138 -2.36 -3.31 16.07
N LEU A 139 -2.82 -4.50 15.68
CA LEU A 139 -2.11 -5.76 15.94
C LEU A 139 -0.70 -5.73 15.36
N TRP A 140 -0.56 -5.30 14.10
CA TRP A 140 0.75 -5.19 13.45
C TRP A 140 1.68 -4.18 14.15
N MET A 141 1.17 -3.01 14.50
CA MET A 141 1.96 -1.95 15.15
C MET A 141 2.43 -2.31 16.56
N ALA A 142 1.75 -3.24 17.22
CA ALA A 142 2.11 -3.72 18.56
C ALA A 142 3.19 -4.81 18.56
N CYS A 143 3.60 -5.32 17.37
CA CYS A 143 4.55 -6.41 17.25
C CYS A 143 6.00 -5.94 17.30
N LYS A 144 6.87 -6.81 17.83
CA LYS A 144 8.32 -6.72 17.65
C LYS A 144 8.69 -7.39 16.33
N THR A 145 9.51 -6.72 15.51
CA THR A 145 9.86 -7.18 14.15
C THR A 145 11.34 -7.56 14.01
N ASP A 146 12.05 -7.67 15.14
CA ASP A 146 13.45 -8.08 15.17
C ASP A 146 13.59 -9.53 14.72
N ASP A 147 14.60 -9.82 13.91
CA ASP A 147 14.86 -11.15 13.35
C ASP A 147 14.96 -12.22 14.44
N GLN A 148 15.72 -11.97 15.50
CA GLN A 148 15.89 -12.90 16.61
C GLN A 148 14.57 -13.16 17.34
N VAL A 149 13.80 -12.11 17.63
CA VAL A 149 12.52 -12.22 18.34
C VAL A 149 11.53 -13.08 17.57
N VAL A 150 11.47 -12.93 16.25
CA VAL A 150 10.60 -13.73 15.38
C VAL A 150 11.11 -15.17 15.24
N ALA A 151 12.42 -15.35 15.04
CA ALA A 151 13.05 -16.67 14.89
C ALA A 151 12.88 -17.56 16.14
N GLU A 152 12.86 -16.95 17.34
CA GLU A 152 12.66 -17.65 18.62
C GLU A 152 11.21 -18.09 18.87
N HIS A 153 10.26 -17.71 18.01
CA HIS A 153 8.88 -18.18 18.15
C HIS A 153 8.76 -19.69 17.79
N PRO A 154 8.04 -20.51 18.58
CA PRO A 154 7.99 -21.96 18.37
C PRO A 154 7.60 -22.40 16.96
N TYR A 155 6.68 -21.69 16.32
CA TYR A 155 6.32 -21.96 14.94
C TYR A 155 7.46 -21.66 13.94
N ALA A 156 8.19 -20.55 14.12
CA ALA A 156 9.33 -20.23 13.27
C ALA A 156 10.45 -21.26 13.46
N MET A 157 10.75 -21.65 14.69
CA MET A 157 11.72 -22.70 15.00
C MET A 157 11.33 -24.04 14.33
N ALA A 158 10.06 -24.46 14.45
CA ALA A 158 9.57 -25.70 13.81
C ALA A 158 9.62 -25.66 12.27
N LYS A 159 9.70 -24.48 11.66
CA LYS A 159 9.80 -24.25 10.21
C LYS A 159 11.21 -23.84 9.79
N GLU A 160 12.18 -23.86 10.70
CA GLU A 160 13.59 -23.48 10.45
C GLU A 160 13.74 -22.07 9.88
N ILE A 161 12.87 -21.13 10.32
CA ILE A 161 12.89 -19.74 9.88
C ILE A 161 13.77 -18.93 10.83
N ALA A 162 14.91 -18.45 10.35
CA ALA A 162 15.95 -17.83 11.13
C ALA A 162 15.92 -16.28 11.12
N TRP A 163 14.93 -15.66 10.51
CA TRP A 163 14.79 -14.19 10.46
C TRP A 163 13.28 -13.81 10.42
N ALA A 164 12.99 -12.53 10.56
CA ALA A 164 11.61 -12.04 10.63
C ALA A 164 10.79 -12.31 9.35
N ALA A 165 11.43 -12.31 8.18
CA ALA A 165 10.77 -12.54 6.89
C ALA A 165 9.47 -11.74 6.73
N GLY A 166 9.52 -10.46 7.11
CA GLY A 166 8.38 -9.54 7.05
C GLY A 166 7.30 -9.77 8.09
N ALA A 167 7.45 -10.73 9.01
CA ALA A 167 6.56 -10.96 10.14
C ALA A 167 6.98 -10.18 11.39
N GLY A 168 6.11 -10.13 12.38
CA GLY A 168 6.40 -9.68 13.74
C GLY A 168 5.91 -10.70 14.76
N ARG A 169 6.31 -10.54 16.04
CA ARG A 169 5.86 -11.35 17.17
C ARG A 169 5.16 -10.47 18.19
N GLY A 170 4.01 -10.89 18.66
CA GLY A 170 3.24 -10.17 19.66
C GLY A 170 2.10 -11.00 20.23
N LEU A 171 1.43 -10.45 21.25
CA LEU A 171 0.27 -11.09 21.85
C LEU A 171 -0.96 -10.84 20.99
N ALA A 172 -1.76 -11.89 20.77
CA ALA A 172 -3.03 -11.78 20.06
C ALA A 172 -4.11 -12.64 20.70
N SER A 173 -5.35 -12.25 20.48
CA SER A 173 -6.53 -12.99 20.93
C SER A 173 -7.47 -13.25 19.78
N GLY A 174 -8.02 -14.46 19.70
CA GLY A 174 -8.96 -14.81 18.66
C GLY A 174 -9.66 -16.15 18.92
N SER A 175 -10.76 -16.37 18.25
CA SER A 175 -11.59 -17.56 18.44
C SER A 175 -10.88 -18.88 18.10
N ARG A 176 -9.91 -18.82 17.18
CA ARG A 176 -9.14 -20.00 16.74
C ARG A 176 -7.78 -20.10 17.41
N ILE A 177 -7.10 -18.98 17.61
CA ILE A 177 -5.72 -18.96 18.11
C ILE A 177 -5.62 -18.98 19.64
N GLY A 178 -6.69 -18.66 20.37
CA GLY A 178 -6.72 -18.56 21.84
C GLY A 178 -6.75 -17.11 22.33
N GLN A 179 -6.58 -16.93 23.66
CA GLN A 179 -6.61 -15.61 24.30
C GLN A 179 -5.22 -15.23 24.79
N GLN A 180 -4.74 -14.01 24.46
CA GLN A 180 -3.44 -13.49 24.84
C GLN A 180 -2.28 -14.45 24.50
N GLU A 181 -2.40 -15.15 23.38
CA GLU A 181 -1.39 -16.09 22.92
C GLU A 181 -0.20 -15.36 22.31
N ASP A 182 0.99 -15.91 22.52
CA ASP A 182 2.20 -15.48 21.82
C ASP A 182 2.15 -15.96 20.37
N CYS A 183 2.13 -15.04 19.45
CA CYS A 183 1.87 -15.28 18.05
C CYS A 183 2.86 -14.60 17.13
N LEU A 184 3.09 -15.21 15.98
CA LEU A 184 3.59 -14.48 14.81
C LEU A 184 2.42 -13.74 14.14
N VAL A 185 2.68 -12.51 13.75
CA VAL A 185 1.75 -11.65 13.03
C VAL A 185 2.35 -11.33 11.68
N VAL A 186 1.74 -11.84 10.63
CA VAL A 186 2.21 -11.69 9.25
C VAL A 186 1.33 -10.66 8.55
N PRO A 187 1.89 -9.50 8.13
CA PRO A 187 1.08 -8.44 7.55
C PRO A 187 0.65 -8.80 6.12
N ILE A 188 -0.61 -8.56 5.83
CA ILE A 188 -1.19 -8.64 4.49
C ILE A 188 -1.32 -7.21 4.00
N ARG A 189 -0.50 -6.86 3.00
CA ARG A 189 -0.43 -5.51 2.46
C ARG A 189 -1.19 -5.43 1.15
N ASN A 190 -1.90 -4.35 0.96
CA ASN A 190 -2.50 -4.06 -0.34
C ASN A 190 -1.41 -3.96 -1.41
N ILE A 191 -1.53 -4.75 -2.48
CA ILE A 191 -0.48 -4.88 -3.52
C ILE A 191 -0.17 -3.53 -4.20
N LYS A 192 -1.19 -2.67 -4.37
CA LYS A 192 -1.03 -1.36 -5.05
C LYS A 192 -0.50 -0.26 -4.12
N THR A 193 -0.96 -0.23 -2.86
CA THR A 193 -0.66 0.87 -1.94
C THR A 193 0.39 0.53 -0.89
N ASN A 194 0.79 -0.73 -0.78
CA ASN A 194 1.68 -1.29 0.24
C ASN A 194 1.24 -1.05 1.70
N ARG A 195 -0.01 -0.63 1.94
CA ARG A 195 -0.55 -0.43 3.28
C ARG A 195 -1.05 -1.73 3.88
N VAL A 196 -0.82 -1.93 5.16
CA VAL A 196 -1.39 -3.07 5.89
C VAL A 196 -2.90 -2.93 5.92
N GLN A 197 -3.60 -3.94 5.41
CA GLN A 197 -5.06 -4.01 5.39
C GLN A 197 -5.61 -5.24 6.14
N SER A 198 -4.73 -6.19 6.42
CA SER A 198 -5.05 -7.42 7.14
C SER A 198 -3.79 -7.98 7.78
N VAL A 199 -3.95 -8.93 8.70
CA VAL A 199 -2.86 -9.73 9.24
C VAL A 199 -3.29 -11.19 9.35
N GLU A 200 -2.38 -12.12 9.08
CA GLU A 200 -2.50 -13.52 9.48
C GLU A 200 -1.73 -13.72 10.78
N VAL A 201 -2.42 -14.19 11.80
CA VAL A 201 -1.85 -14.48 13.11
C VAL A 201 -1.67 -15.98 13.26
N ILE A 202 -0.47 -16.41 13.70
CA ILE A 202 -0.08 -17.81 13.80
C ILE A 202 0.40 -18.07 15.24
N ASN A 203 -0.30 -18.92 15.99
CA ASN A 203 0.13 -19.26 17.35
C ASN A 203 1.25 -20.31 17.35
N ALA A 204 1.79 -20.63 18.54
CA ALA A 204 2.86 -21.61 18.72
C ALA A 204 2.54 -23.01 18.16
N LYS A 205 1.25 -23.39 18.07
CA LYS A 205 0.79 -24.66 17.51
C LYS A 205 0.59 -24.63 16.00
N GLY A 206 0.85 -23.48 15.35
CA GLY A 206 0.64 -23.29 13.91
C GLY A 206 -0.82 -23.06 13.51
N ILE A 207 -1.71 -22.81 14.46
CA ILE A 207 -3.11 -22.47 14.17
C ILE A 207 -3.13 -21.03 13.68
N LYS A 208 -3.86 -20.79 12.58
CA LYS A 208 -3.91 -19.52 11.88
C LYS A 208 -5.28 -18.87 11.98
N GLN A 209 -5.28 -17.54 12.15
CA GLN A 209 -6.47 -16.71 12.08
C GLN A 209 -6.16 -15.38 11.40
N THR A 210 -7.04 -14.96 10.50
CA THR A 210 -6.88 -13.71 9.78
C THR A 210 -7.76 -12.61 10.38
N PHE A 211 -7.22 -11.40 10.51
CA PHE A 211 -7.95 -10.21 10.93
C PHE A 211 -7.79 -9.12 9.87
N GLY A 212 -8.86 -8.44 9.50
CA GLY A 212 -8.88 -7.42 8.45
C GLY A 212 -9.49 -7.92 7.15
N CYS A 213 -9.14 -7.28 6.03
CA CYS A 213 -9.66 -7.56 4.70
C CYS A 213 -8.54 -8.13 3.81
N LYS A 214 -8.62 -9.43 3.43
CA LYS A 214 -7.58 -10.11 2.64
C LYS A 214 -7.58 -9.72 1.16
N SER A 215 -8.72 -9.36 0.60
CA SER A 215 -8.89 -9.14 -0.84
C SER A 215 -7.90 -8.11 -1.38
N GLY A 216 -7.20 -8.45 -2.46
CA GLY A 216 -6.19 -7.59 -3.08
C GLY A 216 -4.92 -7.38 -2.24
N GLY A 217 -4.69 -8.25 -1.26
CA GLY A 217 -3.53 -8.18 -0.39
C GLY A 217 -2.59 -9.37 -0.51
N ALA A 218 -1.31 -9.12 -0.29
CA ALA A 218 -0.24 -10.11 -0.25
C ALA A 218 0.88 -9.66 0.70
N LEU A 219 1.81 -10.55 1.00
CA LEU A 219 3.11 -10.18 1.53
C LEU A 219 4.17 -10.48 0.48
N ILE A 220 4.99 -9.51 0.13
CA ILE A 220 6.10 -9.67 -0.80
C ILE A 220 7.38 -9.67 0.01
N LEU A 221 8.16 -10.74 -0.10
CA LEU A 221 9.48 -10.91 0.48
C LEU A 221 10.53 -10.70 -0.61
N GLY A 222 11.61 -9.99 -0.27
CA GLY A 222 12.67 -9.67 -1.20
C GLY A 222 12.55 -8.26 -1.81
N ASN A 223 13.41 -7.96 -2.77
CA ASN A 223 13.49 -6.63 -3.38
C ASN A 223 12.59 -6.52 -4.62
N THR A 224 11.51 -5.76 -4.52
CA THR A 224 10.54 -5.55 -5.60
C THR A 224 11.08 -4.79 -6.82
N MET A 225 12.29 -4.25 -6.74
CA MET A 225 12.98 -3.62 -7.89
C MET A 225 13.62 -4.63 -8.83
N LEU A 226 13.72 -5.91 -8.43
CA LEU A 226 14.26 -6.99 -9.23
C LEU A 226 13.26 -7.49 -10.28
N LYS A 227 12.95 -6.63 -11.25
CA LYS A 227 11.98 -6.92 -12.33
C LYS A 227 12.46 -7.95 -13.35
N HIS A 228 13.76 -8.19 -13.41
CA HIS A 228 14.37 -9.16 -14.33
C HIS A 228 14.48 -10.56 -13.73
N GLU A 229 13.97 -10.75 -12.53
CA GLU A 229 13.99 -12.03 -11.82
C GLU A 229 12.64 -12.76 -11.93
N VAL A 230 12.71 -14.07 -11.74
CA VAL A 230 11.55 -14.93 -11.61
C VAL A 230 11.04 -14.84 -10.17
N TRP A 231 9.76 -14.50 -9.99
CA TRP A 231 9.14 -14.41 -8.68
C TRP A 231 8.32 -15.67 -8.39
N ALA A 232 8.37 -16.15 -7.14
CA ALA A 232 7.51 -17.22 -6.68
C ALA A 232 6.22 -16.64 -6.05
N VAL A 233 5.06 -17.27 -6.31
CA VAL A 233 3.82 -17.02 -5.55
C VAL A 233 3.47 -18.30 -4.82
N THR A 234 3.26 -18.21 -3.52
CA THR A 234 3.00 -19.32 -2.61
C THR A 234 1.69 -19.14 -1.86
N GLU A 235 1.15 -20.21 -1.31
CA GLU A 235 -0.04 -20.15 -0.48
C GLU A 235 0.23 -19.51 0.88
N GLY A 236 1.29 -19.93 1.57
CA GLY A 236 1.57 -19.58 2.96
C GLY A 236 2.88 -18.83 3.16
N TRP A 237 2.99 -18.16 4.31
CA TRP A 237 4.18 -17.39 4.69
C TRP A 237 5.44 -18.27 4.78
N ALA A 238 5.37 -19.42 5.45
CA ALA A 238 6.52 -20.33 5.58
C ALA A 238 7.01 -20.83 4.21
N SER A 239 6.09 -21.07 3.27
CA SER A 239 6.42 -21.49 1.90
C SER A 239 7.09 -20.38 1.11
N ALA A 240 6.67 -19.11 1.30
CA ALA A 240 7.35 -17.96 0.71
C ALA A 240 8.78 -17.81 1.25
N VAL A 241 8.98 -18.02 2.56
CA VAL A 241 10.31 -18.05 3.18
C VAL A 241 11.17 -19.17 2.59
N ALA A 242 10.61 -20.38 2.45
CA ALA A 242 11.30 -21.53 1.88
C ALA A 242 11.75 -21.27 0.42
N CYS A 243 10.93 -20.60 -0.38
CA CYS A 243 11.31 -20.22 -1.76
C CYS A 243 12.57 -19.36 -1.77
N ILE A 244 12.71 -18.41 -0.85
CA ILE A 244 13.91 -17.58 -0.77
C ILE A 244 15.08 -18.34 -0.15
N ALA A 245 14.87 -19.04 0.96
CA ALA A 245 15.96 -19.67 1.73
C ALA A 245 16.58 -20.85 1.02
N TRP A 246 15.76 -21.68 0.33
CA TRP A 246 16.20 -22.98 -0.16
C TRP A 246 16.03 -23.19 -1.66
N HIS A 247 15.15 -22.42 -2.31
CA HIS A 247 14.87 -22.59 -3.75
C HIS A 247 15.45 -21.50 -4.64
N GLY A 248 16.24 -20.58 -4.06
CA GLY A 248 17.00 -19.58 -4.80
C GLY A 248 16.19 -18.44 -5.42
N PHE A 249 14.90 -18.30 -5.07
CA PHE A 249 14.13 -17.14 -5.50
C PHE A 249 14.60 -15.87 -4.78
N GLN A 250 14.76 -14.79 -5.53
CA GLN A 250 15.10 -13.48 -4.97
C GLN A 250 13.86 -12.75 -4.43
N VAL A 251 12.69 -13.10 -4.94
CA VAL A 251 11.40 -12.54 -4.53
C VAL A 251 10.37 -13.65 -4.40
N ALA A 252 9.66 -13.67 -3.29
CA ALA A 252 8.54 -14.58 -3.05
C ALA A 252 7.32 -13.80 -2.52
N VAL A 253 6.15 -14.19 -2.97
CA VAL A 253 4.86 -13.57 -2.64
C VAL A 253 3.98 -14.58 -1.92
N CYS A 254 3.55 -14.25 -0.71
CA CYS A 254 2.55 -15.02 0.03
C CYS A 254 1.15 -14.50 -0.30
N SER A 255 0.28 -15.36 -0.82
CA SER A 255 -1.12 -15.06 -1.19
C SER A 255 -2.13 -15.27 -0.07
N PHE A 256 -1.71 -15.92 1.03
CA PHE A 256 -2.55 -16.28 2.19
C PHE A 256 -3.76 -17.16 1.83
N GLY A 257 -3.59 -18.06 0.89
CA GLY A 257 -4.57 -19.07 0.53
C GLY A 257 -4.45 -19.54 -0.92
N LYS A 258 -4.66 -20.84 -1.13
CA LYS A 258 -4.56 -21.52 -2.42
C LYS A 258 -5.41 -20.85 -3.52
N HIS A 259 -6.67 -20.53 -3.20
CA HIS A 259 -7.61 -19.90 -4.13
C HIS A 259 -7.25 -18.46 -4.49
N SER A 260 -6.36 -17.81 -3.72
CA SER A 260 -5.93 -16.43 -3.98
C SER A 260 -4.70 -16.35 -4.88
N MET A 261 -3.97 -17.45 -5.09
CA MET A 261 -2.65 -17.46 -5.73
C MET A 261 -2.68 -16.85 -7.14
N GLU A 262 -3.60 -17.28 -8.00
CA GLU A 262 -3.72 -16.76 -9.37
C GLU A 262 -4.09 -15.29 -9.41
N SER A 263 -5.08 -14.89 -8.58
CA SER A 263 -5.50 -13.49 -8.49
C SER A 263 -4.38 -12.58 -7.99
N VAL A 264 -3.61 -13.04 -7.00
CA VAL A 264 -2.44 -12.33 -6.47
C VAL A 264 -1.33 -12.27 -7.52
N ALA A 265 -1.04 -13.37 -8.21
CA ALA A 265 -0.06 -13.42 -9.28
C ALA A 265 -0.36 -12.39 -10.38
N ASN A 266 -1.61 -12.34 -10.85
CA ASN A 266 -2.05 -11.37 -11.85
C ASN A 266 -1.89 -9.92 -11.36
N GLN A 267 -2.30 -9.61 -10.13
CA GLN A 267 -2.15 -8.27 -9.56
C GLN A 267 -0.68 -7.88 -9.37
N VAL A 268 0.18 -8.82 -8.97
CA VAL A 268 1.63 -8.61 -8.85
C VAL A 268 2.26 -8.38 -10.22
N ALA A 269 1.85 -9.16 -11.25
CA ALA A 269 2.29 -8.97 -12.62
C ALA A 269 1.93 -7.57 -13.16
N ASP A 270 0.71 -7.12 -12.89
CA ASP A 270 0.23 -5.80 -13.33
C ASP A 270 1.02 -4.64 -12.67
N VAL A 271 1.31 -4.76 -11.37
CA VAL A 271 1.92 -3.68 -10.59
C VAL A 271 3.45 -3.66 -10.72
N TYR A 272 4.09 -4.83 -10.59
CA TYR A 272 5.56 -4.92 -10.47
C TYR A 272 6.25 -5.38 -11.75
N ARG A 273 5.53 -6.08 -12.64
CA ARG A 273 6.02 -6.55 -13.95
C ARG A 273 7.33 -7.36 -13.84
N PRO A 274 7.36 -8.45 -13.04
CA PRO A 274 8.53 -9.34 -13.01
C PRO A 274 8.73 -10.05 -14.36
N LEU A 275 9.91 -10.64 -14.56
CA LEU A 275 10.20 -11.39 -15.76
C LEU A 275 9.23 -12.57 -15.96
N GLU A 276 8.98 -13.31 -14.89
CA GLU A 276 8.10 -14.48 -14.87
C GLU A 276 7.56 -14.65 -13.44
N ILE A 277 6.36 -15.22 -13.33
CA ILE A 277 5.79 -15.63 -12.04
C ILE A 277 5.57 -17.15 -12.05
N ARG A 278 6.08 -17.85 -11.02
CA ARG A 278 5.85 -19.26 -10.79
C ARG A 278 4.96 -19.48 -9.58
N LEU A 279 3.90 -20.25 -9.76
CA LEU A 279 3.06 -20.68 -8.65
C LEU A 279 3.69 -21.89 -7.98
N ALA A 280 4.17 -21.73 -6.74
CA ALA A 280 4.72 -22.83 -5.95
C ALA A 280 3.58 -23.49 -5.16
N LEU A 281 3.05 -24.58 -5.72
CA LEU A 281 1.98 -25.35 -5.11
C LEU A 281 2.56 -26.27 -4.03
N GLU A 282 1.90 -26.33 -2.87
CA GLU A 282 2.21 -27.31 -1.84
C GLU A 282 1.69 -28.69 -2.28
N ASN A 283 2.54 -29.72 -2.20
CA ASN A 283 2.10 -31.09 -2.39
C ASN A 283 1.42 -31.54 -1.09
N ASP A 284 0.12 -31.41 -1.05
CA ASP A 284 -0.72 -32.03 -0.02
C ASP A 284 -0.65 -33.56 -0.21
N LYS A 285 0.28 -34.23 0.49
CA LYS A 285 0.28 -35.68 0.64
C LYS A 285 -0.39 -36.07 1.95
#